data_ed37d023ad5b0e8d2d0f975988ea2651
#
_entry.id   ed37d023ad5b0e8d2d0f975988ea2651
#
_cell.length_a   1.000
_cell.length_b   1.000
_cell.length_c   1.000
_cell.angle_alpha   90.00
_cell.angle_beta   90.00
_cell.angle_gamma   90.00
#
_symmetry.space_group_name_H-M   'P 1'
#
loop_
_entity.id
_entity.type
_entity.pdbx_description
1 polymer ?
#
loop_
_entity_poly.entity_id
_entity_poly.type
_entity_poly.pdbx_seq_one_letter_code
_entity_poly.pdbx_strand_id
1 'polypeptide(L)'
;MQLTDKFKVGFQTLGKIEQNVNPALPGGDDYFQMRNSIFNLIPTMRPYANDNPDYLNYITPTHDGARNMAAYTIDNAGKHQKDFRTIQLSANLEYKTPLPGLTAKGLLSYYYETLHQTDNEKSWNEYRYDPATQEYKVASTKTDTYRGDVRNHKVEMMGQFTLNYDHIFAKDHHVTAVAGFEFFKEDRKYLTVAQSPVENPFVENITTNANNTVSNSVRTITTASFIFRAGYSYKEKYIIDFAGRYDASWRFLPGNQWGFFPSVSGAWRLSEEEFYKDSKVADWISSIKLRASYGEMGDDMARNFNSSYPDFAYLPGYAFNNGGAIISNNPLGNAPDAYTTGTAYKGIPQTGLSWMKISMMNVGFDMGFLNDRLKLEVDFFKRKRSGIPATPTDIIYPYEAGYSVQKQNLNSDQVSGIDGMVRWNDRVNDFNYFVTRVRDKDCVKNRVKRAKI
;
A
#
# COMPACT_ATOMS: atom_id res chain seq x y z
N MET A 1 10.88 -12.46 28.81
CA MET A 1 11.46 -12.64 30.15
C MET A 1 10.48 -12.14 31.19
N GLN A 2 10.18 -12.91 32.18
CA GLN A 2 9.35 -12.48 33.33
C GLN A 2 10.33 -12.03 34.43
N LEU A 3 10.29 -10.74 34.78
CA LEU A 3 11.19 -10.19 35.80
C LEU A 3 10.61 -10.39 37.20
N THR A 4 9.28 -10.31 37.31
CA THR A 4 8.49 -10.59 38.53
C THR A 4 7.14 -11.13 38.11
N ASP A 5 6.32 -11.62 39.03
CA ASP A 5 4.94 -12.06 38.75
C ASP A 5 4.04 -10.98 38.17
N LYS A 6 4.42 -9.73 38.38
CA LYS A 6 3.67 -8.55 37.89
C LYS A 6 4.28 -7.88 36.65
N PHE A 7 5.55 -8.14 36.33
CA PHE A 7 6.27 -7.40 35.31
C PHE A 7 6.92 -8.33 34.28
N LYS A 8 6.53 -8.17 33.01
CA LYS A 8 7.12 -8.90 31.89
C LYS A 8 7.77 -7.94 30.92
N VAL A 9 8.92 -8.31 30.40
CA VAL A 9 9.63 -7.60 29.35
C VAL A 9 9.89 -8.57 28.21
N GLY A 10 9.58 -8.16 27.00
CA GLY A 10 9.84 -8.90 25.78
C GLY A 10 10.69 -8.07 24.81
N PHE A 11 11.66 -8.69 24.20
CA PHE A 11 12.42 -8.09 23.09
C PHE A 11 12.28 -9.01 21.89
N GLN A 12 12.04 -8.40 20.74
CA GLN A 12 11.99 -9.09 19.47
C GLN A 12 12.90 -8.36 18.49
N THR A 13 13.74 -9.12 17.80
CA THR A 13 14.64 -8.63 16.76
C THR A 13 14.40 -9.44 15.51
N LEU A 14 14.20 -8.77 14.39
CA LEU A 14 14.13 -9.35 13.06
C LEU A 14 15.18 -8.67 12.17
N GLY A 15 16.02 -9.47 11.53
CA GLY A 15 16.96 -9.01 10.49
C GLY A 15 16.66 -9.72 9.18
N LYS A 16 16.66 -8.99 8.08
CA LYS A 16 16.51 -9.56 6.72
C LYS A 16 17.54 -8.92 5.80
N ILE A 17 18.23 -9.75 5.04
CA ILE A 17 19.08 -9.35 3.92
C ILE A 17 18.52 -10.04 2.70
N GLU A 18 18.24 -9.28 1.66
CA GLU A 18 17.70 -9.78 0.41
C GLU A 18 18.47 -9.13 -0.73
N GLN A 19 18.93 -9.95 -1.65
CA GLN A 19 19.59 -9.51 -2.87
C GLN A 19 18.83 -10.06 -4.07
N ASN A 20 18.42 -9.17 -4.96
CA ASN A 20 17.79 -9.51 -6.22
C ASN A 20 18.68 -9.03 -7.36
N VAL A 21 19.05 -9.93 -8.27
CA VAL A 21 19.81 -9.62 -9.47
C VAL A 21 19.04 -10.13 -10.68
N ASN A 22 18.67 -9.21 -11.56
CA ASN A 22 17.93 -9.50 -12.78
C ASN A 22 18.70 -8.99 -13.99
N PRO A 23 18.55 -9.61 -15.19
CA PRO A 23 18.99 -9.01 -16.43
C PRO A 23 18.34 -7.63 -16.60
N ALA A 24 19.09 -6.66 -17.08
CA ALA A 24 18.57 -5.32 -17.31
C ALA A 24 17.61 -5.32 -18.50
N LEU A 25 16.35 -4.96 -18.22
CA LEU A 25 15.34 -4.77 -19.26
C LEU A 25 15.05 -3.27 -19.41
N PRO A 26 15.04 -2.75 -20.64
CA PRO A 26 14.74 -1.35 -20.86
C PRO A 26 13.36 -0.96 -20.32
N GLY A 27 13.32 0.15 -19.58
CA GLY A 27 12.07 0.70 -19.02
C GLY A 27 11.85 0.44 -17.54
N GLY A 28 12.80 -0.19 -16.83
CA GLY A 28 12.83 -0.24 -15.36
C GLY A 28 11.84 -1.20 -14.70
N ASP A 29 10.89 -1.76 -15.42
CA ASP A 29 9.97 -2.81 -14.92
C ASP A 29 10.31 -4.15 -15.57
N ASP A 30 11.32 -4.82 -15.05
CA ASP A 30 11.84 -6.07 -15.58
C ASP A 30 10.77 -7.17 -15.69
N TYR A 31 9.91 -7.27 -14.68
CA TYR A 31 8.85 -8.28 -14.66
C TYR A 31 7.78 -8.02 -15.72
N PHE A 32 7.33 -6.78 -15.86
CA PHE A 32 6.29 -6.41 -16.82
C PHE A 32 6.79 -6.60 -18.26
N GLN A 33 8.01 -6.16 -18.57
CA GLN A 33 8.60 -6.28 -19.89
C GLN A 33 8.84 -7.74 -20.27
N MET A 34 9.35 -8.56 -19.36
CA MET A 34 9.53 -9.99 -19.56
C MET A 34 8.21 -10.70 -19.83
N ARG A 35 7.22 -10.47 -18.96
CA ARG A 35 5.87 -11.03 -19.14
C ARG A 35 5.26 -10.61 -20.47
N ASN A 36 5.33 -9.35 -20.80
CA ASN A 36 4.77 -8.80 -22.04
C ASN A 36 5.43 -9.45 -23.27
N SER A 37 6.75 -9.59 -23.25
CA SER A 37 7.49 -10.26 -24.32
C SER A 37 7.10 -11.73 -24.46
N ILE A 38 6.95 -12.47 -23.36
CA ILE A 38 6.53 -13.89 -23.39
C ILE A 38 5.16 -14.05 -24.04
N PHE A 39 4.19 -13.18 -23.71
CA PHE A 39 2.84 -13.31 -24.27
C PHE A 39 2.71 -12.81 -25.72
N ASN A 40 3.58 -11.91 -26.14
CA ASN A 40 3.51 -11.30 -27.46
C ASN A 40 4.45 -11.94 -28.48
N LEU A 41 5.36 -12.82 -28.07
CA LEU A 41 6.22 -13.57 -28.98
C LEU A 41 5.42 -14.65 -29.74
N ILE A 42 5.57 -14.66 -31.05
CA ILE A 42 4.98 -15.71 -31.87
C ILE A 42 5.87 -16.97 -31.76
N PRO A 43 5.31 -18.17 -31.60
CA PRO A 43 6.10 -19.41 -31.43
C PRO A 43 7.06 -19.72 -32.57
N THR A 44 6.85 -19.15 -33.77
CA THR A 44 7.71 -19.32 -34.95
C THR A 44 8.90 -18.36 -35.00
N MET A 45 9.00 -17.42 -34.07
CA MET A 45 10.14 -16.49 -34.00
C MET A 45 11.37 -17.20 -33.45
N ARG A 46 12.44 -17.22 -34.25
CA ARG A 46 13.72 -17.80 -33.83
C ARG A 46 14.49 -16.78 -32.99
N PRO A 47 15.12 -17.20 -31.88
CA PRO A 47 15.90 -16.30 -31.03
C PRO A 47 17.23 -15.87 -31.69
N TYR A 48 17.75 -16.67 -32.58
CA TYR A 48 19.02 -16.42 -33.25
C TYR A 48 18.84 -16.36 -34.77
N ALA A 49 19.56 -15.47 -35.40
CA ALA A 49 19.55 -15.35 -36.87
C ALA A 49 20.18 -16.59 -37.51
N ASN A 50 19.45 -17.25 -38.39
CA ASN A 50 19.87 -18.51 -39.02
C ASN A 50 20.35 -19.60 -38.02
N ASP A 51 19.73 -19.62 -36.82
CA ASP A 51 20.05 -20.54 -35.71
C ASP A 51 21.50 -20.47 -35.20
N ASN A 52 22.22 -19.40 -35.51
CA ASN A 52 23.58 -19.15 -35.01
C ASN A 52 23.53 -18.36 -33.70
N PRO A 53 23.98 -18.93 -32.54
CA PRO A 53 23.88 -18.29 -31.22
C PRO A 53 24.72 -17.02 -31.06
N ASP A 54 25.68 -16.76 -31.96
CA ASP A 54 26.48 -15.55 -31.92
C ASP A 54 25.72 -14.31 -32.44
N TYR A 55 24.58 -14.50 -33.09
CA TYR A 55 23.81 -13.46 -33.75
C TYR A 55 22.35 -13.45 -33.26
N LEU A 56 22.03 -12.56 -32.33
CA LEU A 56 20.66 -12.35 -31.89
C LEU A 56 19.75 -11.95 -33.04
N ASN A 57 18.66 -12.66 -33.25
CA ASN A 57 17.74 -12.39 -34.35
C ASN A 57 16.92 -11.11 -34.08
N TYR A 58 16.86 -10.24 -35.09
CA TYR A 58 15.96 -9.08 -35.03
C TYR A 58 14.51 -9.53 -35.14
N ILE A 59 13.75 -9.24 -34.11
CA ILE A 59 12.31 -9.47 -34.06
C ILE A 59 11.63 -8.14 -34.34
N THR A 60 10.91 -8.05 -35.47
CA THR A 60 10.10 -6.87 -35.76
C THR A 60 9.05 -6.71 -34.66
N PRO A 61 8.98 -5.57 -33.98
CA PRO A 61 7.98 -5.35 -32.95
C PRO A 61 6.58 -5.45 -33.57
N THR A 62 5.92 -6.56 -33.31
CA THR A 62 4.49 -6.71 -33.54
C THR A 62 3.82 -6.14 -32.28
N HIS A 63 2.77 -5.37 -32.43
CA HIS A 63 2.01 -4.73 -31.35
C HIS A 63 2.59 -4.88 -29.92
N ASP A 64 2.75 -3.77 -29.20
CA ASP A 64 3.09 -3.69 -27.76
C ASP A 64 4.48 -4.19 -27.31
N GLY A 65 5.51 -4.08 -28.17
CA GLY A 65 6.89 -4.17 -27.71
C GLY A 65 7.41 -5.56 -27.42
N ALA A 66 6.94 -6.59 -28.14
CA ALA A 66 7.58 -7.91 -28.13
C ALA A 66 9.06 -7.78 -28.51
N ARG A 67 9.93 -8.38 -27.71
CA ARG A 67 11.40 -8.30 -27.87
C ARG A 67 12.00 -9.69 -27.86
N ASN A 68 13.18 -9.81 -28.45
CA ASN A 68 13.92 -11.07 -28.41
C ASN A 68 14.37 -11.41 -26.99
N MET A 69 13.75 -12.42 -26.41
CA MET A 69 14.05 -12.83 -25.02
C MET A 69 15.46 -13.39 -24.83
N ALA A 70 16.10 -13.87 -25.87
CA ALA A 70 17.50 -14.34 -25.83
C ALA A 70 18.50 -13.19 -25.58
N ALA A 71 18.11 -11.94 -25.86
CA ALA A 71 18.93 -10.77 -25.58
C ALA A 71 19.00 -10.47 -24.07
N TYR A 72 18.01 -10.92 -23.28
CA TYR A 72 17.87 -10.55 -21.87
C TYR A 72 18.66 -11.48 -20.95
N THR A 73 19.96 -11.48 -21.14
CA THR A 73 20.95 -12.09 -20.26
C THR A 73 21.78 -10.97 -19.58
N ILE A 74 22.37 -11.27 -18.43
CA ILE A 74 23.27 -10.34 -17.76
C ILE A 74 24.44 -9.96 -18.64
N ASP A 75 24.91 -10.89 -19.46
CA ASP A 75 26.06 -10.67 -20.35
C ASP A 75 25.71 -9.69 -21.48
N ASN A 76 24.55 -9.81 -22.10
CA ASN A 76 24.13 -8.97 -23.21
C ASN A 76 23.49 -7.66 -22.75
N ALA A 77 22.47 -7.75 -21.87
CA ALA A 77 21.65 -6.60 -21.52
C ALA A 77 22.18 -5.84 -20.30
N GLY A 78 23.06 -6.46 -19.50
CA GLY A 78 23.49 -5.92 -18.23
C GLY A 78 22.66 -6.41 -17.04
N LYS A 79 22.74 -5.74 -15.92
CA LYS A 79 22.07 -6.18 -14.67
C LYS A 79 21.37 -5.03 -13.94
N HIS A 80 20.25 -5.36 -13.29
CA HIS A 80 19.63 -4.59 -12.23
C HIS A 80 19.80 -5.36 -10.91
N GLN A 81 20.50 -4.77 -9.97
CA GLN A 81 20.75 -5.38 -8.67
C GLN A 81 20.11 -4.53 -7.58
N LYS A 82 19.33 -5.19 -6.70
CA LYS A 82 18.65 -4.57 -5.54
C LYS A 82 19.07 -5.29 -4.27
N ASP A 83 19.71 -4.57 -3.37
CA ASP A 83 20.14 -5.04 -2.06
C ASP A 83 19.27 -4.40 -0.99
N PHE A 84 18.42 -5.20 -0.35
CA PHE A 84 17.61 -4.78 0.78
C PHE A 84 18.23 -5.25 2.09
N ARG A 85 18.30 -4.35 3.06
CA ARG A 85 18.70 -4.68 4.44
C ARG A 85 17.67 -4.09 5.38
N THR A 86 17.06 -4.95 6.17
CA THR A 86 16.02 -4.57 7.12
C THR A 86 16.39 -5.02 8.51
N ILE A 87 16.20 -4.15 9.51
CA ILE A 87 16.31 -4.47 10.92
C ILE A 87 15.04 -3.95 11.60
N GLN A 88 14.38 -4.79 12.35
CA GLN A 88 13.27 -4.42 13.22
C GLN A 88 13.59 -4.80 14.65
N LEU A 89 13.48 -3.85 15.54
CA LEU A 89 13.65 -4.02 16.98
C LEU A 89 12.33 -3.66 17.66
N SER A 90 11.84 -4.50 18.55
CA SER A 90 10.65 -4.21 19.33
C SER A 90 10.87 -4.56 20.80
N ALA A 91 10.45 -3.68 21.69
CA ALA A 91 10.45 -3.87 23.13
C ALA A 91 9.01 -3.80 23.64
N ASN A 92 8.58 -4.83 24.35
CA ASN A 92 7.25 -4.94 24.94
C ASN A 92 7.39 -4.94 26.46
N LEU A 93 6.58 -4.11 27.11
CA LEU A 93 6.46 -4.05 28.55
C LEU A 93 5.03 -4.40 28.95
N GLU A 94 4.86 -5.24 29.95
CA GLU A 94 3.55 -5.55 30.53
C GLU A 94 3.67 -5.48 32.05
N TYR A 95 2.80 -4.69 32.67
CA TYR A 95 2.72 -4.53 34.10
C TYR A 95 1.29 -4.82 34.58
N LYS A 96 1.14 -5.87 35.39
CA LYS A 96 -0.10 -6.18 36.09
C LYS A 96 -0.21 -5.26 37.29
N THR A 97 -1.16 -4.35 37.24
CA THR A 97 -1.35 -3.37 38.32
C THR A 97 -1.91 -4.05 39.59
N PRO A 98 -1.89 -3.36 40.73
CA PRO A 98 -2.55 -3.88 41.95
C PRO A 98 -4.08 -4.02 41.82
N LEU A 99 -4.70 -3.29 40.87
CA LEU A 99 -6.14 -3.38 40.63
C LEU A 99 -6.46 -4.67 39.87
N PRO A 100 -7.37 -5.53 40.37
CA PRO A 100 -7.74 -6.75 39.67
C PRO A 100 -8.26 -6.47 38.25
N GLY A 101 -7.75 -7.22 37.28
CA GLY A 101 -8.15 -7.06 35.88
C GLY A 101 -7.44 -5.95 35.10
N LEU A 102 -6.71 -5.04 35.74
CA LEU A 102 -6.04 -3.93 35.06
C LEU A 102 -4.58 -4.23 34.75
N THR A 103 -4.21 -4.13 33.48
CA THR A 103 -2.85 -4.33 32.98
C THR A 103 -2.42 -3.13 32.15
N ALA A 104 -1.23 -2.57 32.44
CA ALA A 104 -0.58 -1.56 31.61
C ALA A 104 0.38 -2.23 30.65
N LYS A 105 0.35 -1.83 29.37
CA LYS A 105 1.25 -2.34 28.32
C LYS A 105 1.93 -1.20 27.61
N GLY A 106 3.20 -1.37 27.29
CA GLY A 106 3.99 -0.48 26.47
C GLY A 106 4.62 -1.24 25.31
N LEU A 107 4.66 -0.65 24.14
CA LEU A 107 5.36 -1.14 22.95
C LEU A 107 6.21 -0.01 22.40
N LEU A 108 7.47 -0.29 22.14
CA LEU A 108 8.36 0.54 21.34
C LEU A 108 8.86 -0.30 20.18
N SER A 109 8.76 0.23 18.97
CA SER A 109 9.25 -0.44 17.78
C SER A 109 10.09 0.53 16.95
N TYR A 110 11.22 0.03 16.49
CA TYR A 110 12.13 0.70 15.58
C TYR A 110 12.33 -0.18 14.37
N TYR A 111 12.04 0.35 13.18
CA TYR A 111 12.24 -0.30 11.90
C TYR A 111 13.21 0.52 11.07
N TYR A 112 14.21 -0.15 10.51
CA TYR A 112 15.21 0.43 9.65
C TYR A 112 15.33 -0.39 8.38
N GLU A 113 15.23 0.26 7.24
CA GLU A 113 15.38 -0.36 5.94
C GLU A 113 16.29 0.48 5.05
N THR A 114 17.21 -0.18 4.38
CA THR A 114 17.96 0.41 3.26
C THR A 114 17.72 -0.40 2.01
N LEU A 115 17.51 0.29 0.91
CA LEU A 115 17.63 -0.25 -0.44
C LEU A 115 18.80 0.44 -1.11
N HIS A 116 19.72 -0.37 -1.62
CA HIS A 116 20.74 0.06 -2.56
C HIS A 116 20.48 -0.67 -3.88
N GLN A 117 20.12 0.08 -4.92
CA GLN A 117 19.89 -0.45 -6.26
C GLN A 117 20.97 0.11 -7.20
N THR A 118 21.59 -0.79 -7.93
CA THR A 118 22.53 -0.46 -9.00
C THR A 118 22.02 -1.00 -10.32
N ASP A 119 21.92 -0.13 -11.30
CA ASP A 119 21.43 -0.44 -12.62
C ASP A 119 22.55 -0.26 -13.64
N ASN A 120 22.74 -1.26 -14.46
CA ASN A 120 23.74 -1.28 -15.52
C ASN A 120 23.14 -1.88 -16.77
N GLU A 121 22.66 -1.03 -17.69
CA GLU A 121 22.14 -1.45 -18.98
C GLU A 121 23.21 -1.30 -20.05
N LYS A 122 23.36 -2.32 -20.90
CA LYS A 122 24.32 -2.39 -22.00
C LYS A 122 23.62 -2.24 -23.34
N SER A 123 24.36 -1.85 -24.36
CA SER A 123 23.93 -1.88 -25.74
C SER A 123 24.21 -3.23 -26.38
N TRP A 124 23.38 -3.66 -27.30
CA TRP A 124 23.59 -4.86 -28.10
C TRP A 124 23.02 -4.69 -29.52
N ASN A 125 23.48 -5.53 -30.44
CA ASN A 125 22.99 -5.59 -31.81
C ASN A 125 22.03 -6.77 -31.99
N GLU A 126 21.04 -6.59 -32.85
CA GLU A 126 20.20 -7.63 -33.39
C GLU A 126 20.40 -7.72 -34.91
N TYR A 127 20.38 -8.94 -35.45
CA TYR A 127 20.82 -9.22 -36.80
C TYR A 127 19.72 -9.86 -37.65
N ARG A 128 19.84 -9.68 -38.96
CA ARG A 128 19.14 -10.48 -39.95
C ARG A 128 20.17 -11.23 -40.84
N TYR A 129 19.91 -12.50 -41.06
CA TYR A 129 20.70 -13.29 -42.01
C TYR A 129 20.19 -13.06 -43.40
N ASP A 130 21.11 -12.79 -44.34
CA ASP A 130 20.84 -12.67 -45.77
C ASP A 130 21.29 -13.97 -46.48
N PRO A 131 20.35 -14.84 -46.94
CA PRO A 131 20.71 -16.10 -47.58
C PRO A 131 21.44 -15.94 -48.90
N ALA A 132 21.25 -14.80 -49.60
CA ALA A 132 21.88 -14.58 -50.90
C ALA A 132 23.36 -14.24 -50.78
N THR A 133 23.74 -13.49 -49.75
CA THR A 133 25.16 -13.10 -49.52
C THR A 133 25.80 -13.93 -48.40
N GLN A 134 25.03 -14.76 -47.68
CA GLN A 134 25.45 -15.53 -46.50
C GLN A 134 26.02 -14.65 -45.36
N GLU A 135 25.54 -13.42 -45.25
CA GLU A 135 26.02 -12.44 -44.27
C GLU A 135 24.99 -12.16 -43.20
N TYR A 136 25.49 -11.84 -42.00
CA TYR A 136 24.69 -11.33 -40.87
C TYR A 136 24.74 -9.81 -40.86
N LYS A 137 23.62 -9.17 -41.19
CA LYS A 137 23.52 -7.70 -41.23
C LYS A 137 22.87 -7.18 -39.95
N VAL A 138 23.46 -6.14 -39.33
CA VAL A 138 22.85 -5.46 -38.19
C VAL A 138 21.52 -4.86 -38.66
N ALA A 139 20.43 -5.32 -38.07
CA ALA A 139 19.07 -4.86 -38.34
C ALA A 139 18.59 -3.83 -37.31
N SER A 140 19.08 -3.94 -36.10
CA SER A 140 18.80 -3.01 -35.03
C SER A 140 19.95 -2.98 -34.03
N THR A 141 20.18 -1.80 -33.42
CA THR A 141 21.10 -1.63 -32.29
C THR A 141 20.32 -1.07 -31.16
N LYS A 142 20.35 -1.72 -29.98
CA LYS A 142 19.85 -1.16 -28.73
C LYS A 142 20.90 -0.19 -28.21
N THR A 143 20.59 1.11 -28.28
CA THR A 143 21.53 2.19 -27.95
C THR A 143 21.23 2.82 -26.60
N ASP A 144 20.06 2.55 -26.02
CA ASP A 144 19.67 3.13 -24.75
C ASP A 144 20.48 2.46 -23.62
N THR A 145 21.59 3.04 -23.29
CA THR A 145 22.42 2.61 -22.17
C THR A 145 22.06 3.43 -20.93
N TYR A 146 22.06 2.78 -19.78
CA TYR A 146 21.67 3.41 -18.53
C TYR A 146 22.59 2.94 -17.39
N ARG A 147 22.95 3.87 -16.52
CA ARG A 147 23.62 3.62 -15.26
C ARG A 147 22.80 4.31 -14.17
N GLY A 148 22.46 3.58 -13.13
CA GLY A 148 21.70 4.10 -11.99
C GLY A 148 22.29 3.67 -10.67
N ASP A 149 22.31 4.57 -9.71
CA ASP A 149 22.54 4.31 -8.29
C ASP A 149 21.36 4.90 -7.52
N VAL A 150 20.56 4.04 -6.93
CA VAL A 150 19.39 4.43 -6.14
C VAL A 150 19.61 4.03 -4.69
N ARG A 151 19.51 4.98 -3.80
CA ARG A 151 19.62 4.77 -2.35
C ARG A 151 18.35 5.24 -1.67
N ASN A 152 17.66 4.30 -1.08
CA ASN A 152 16.50 4.56 -0.25
C ASN A 152 16.84 4.21 1.21
N HIS A 153 16.51 5.12 2.10
CA HIS A 153 16.68 4.97 3.53
C HIS A 153 15.36 5.26 4.21
N LYS A 154 14.84 4.28 4.94
CA LYS A 154 13.58 4.36 5.64
C LYS A 154 13.76 4.03 7.11
N VAL A 155 13.28 4.90 7.97
CA VAL A 155 13.23 4.71 9.42
C VAL A 155 11.80 4.85 9.88
N GLU A 156 11.30 3.87 10.62
CA GLU A 156 10.00 3.97 11.30
C GLU A 156 10.20 3.84 12.80
N MET A 157 9.53 4.69 13.54
CA MET A 157 9.46 4.64 15.01
C MET A 157 7.99 4.61 15.42
N MET A 158 7.64 3.66 16.26
CA MET A 158 6.31 3.54 16.82
C MET A 158 6.40 3.36 18.34
N GLY A 159 5.62 4.11 19.06
CA GLY A 159 5.42 3.92 20.48
C GLY A 159 3.94 3.83 20.80
N GLN A 160 3.58 2.86 21.62
CA GLN A 160 2.20 2.64 22.06
C GLN A 160 2.18 2.40 23.57
N PHE A 161 1.24 3.02 24.23
CA PHE A 161 0.92 2.75 25.63
C PHE A 161 -0.57 2.46 25.74
N THR A 162 -0.92 1.37 26.45
CA THR A 162 -2.33 0.99 26.67
C THR A 162 -2.57 0.55 28.11
N LEU A 163 -3.73 0.93 28.62
CA LEU A 163 -4.34 0.39 29.82
C LEU A 163 -5.43 -0.58 29.39
N ASN A 164 -5.33 -1.82 29.83
CA ASN A 164 -6.25 -2.89 29.47
C ASN A 164 -6.92 -3.40 30.73
N TYR A 165 -8.25 -3.35 30.75
CA TYR A 165 -9.08 -3.86 31.85
C TYR A 165 -9.88 -5.06 31.35
N ASP A 166 -9.87 -6.13 32.14
CA ASP A 166 -10.61 -7.36 31.86
C ASP A 166 -11.05 -7.97 33.20
N HIS A 167 -12.37 -7.98 33.45
CA HIS A 167 -12.89 -8.47 34.69
C HIS A 167 -14.31 -9.04 34.56
N ILE A 168 -14.56 -10.13 35.30
CA ILE A 168 -15.88 -10.75 35.39
C ILE A 168 -16.50 -10.40 36.74
N PHE A 169 -17.63 -9.69 36.72
CA PHE A 169 -18.41 -9.35 37.90
C PHE A 169 -19.57 -10.35 38.05
N ALA A 170 -19.85 -10.74 39.29
CA ALA A 170 -20.98 -11.60 39.62
C ALA A 170 -21.12 -12.85 38.75
N LYS A 171 -20.03 -13.38 38.19
CA LYS A 171 -19.93 -14.54 37.28
C LYS A 171 -20.54 -14.34 35.89
N ASP A 172 -21.49 -13.45 35.71
CA ASP A 172 -22.31 -13.31 34.50
C ASP A 172 -21.97 -12.03 33.69
N HIS A 173 -21.29 -11.08 34.28
CA HIS A 173 -21.04 -9.78 33.68
C HIS A 173 -19.55 -9.65 33.33
N HIS A 174 -19.19 -9.82 32.07
CA HIS A 174 -17.82 -9.67 31.61
C HIS A 174 -17.63 -8.28 31.01
N VAL A 175 -16.72 -7.52 31.57
CA VAL A 175 -16.38 -6.14 31.15
C VAL A 175 -14.95 -6.13 30.67
N THR A 176 -14.73 -5.64 29.45
CA THR A 176 -13.39 -5.35 28.91
C THR A 176 -13.28 -3.87 28.55
N ALA A 177 -12.14 -3.27 28.80
CA ALA A 177 -11.88 -1.89 28.36
C ALA A 177 -10.42 -1.71 27.97
N VAL A 178 -10.18 -0.88 26.98
CA VAL A 178 -8.84 -0.46 26.56
C VAL A 178 -8.85 1.05 26.40
N ALA A 179 -7.84 1.71 26.93
CA ALA A 179 -7.54 3.11 26.66
C ALA A 179 -6.06 3.23 26.36
N GLY A 180 -5.68 3.96 25.33
CA GLY A 180 -4.29 4.03 24.93
C GLY A 180 -3.95 5.23 24.08
N PHE A 181 -2.65 5.42 23.93
CA PHE A 181 -2.05 6.41 23.05
C PHE A 181 -0.99 5.74 22.18
N GLU A 182 -0.94 6.13 20.93
CA GLU A 182 0.02 5.67 19.93
C GLU A 182 0.61 6.85 19.19
N PHE A 183 1.89 6.83 18.95
CA PHE A 183 2.54 7.71 18.00
C PHE A 183 3.31 6.90 16.96
N PHE A 184 3.38 7.43 15.77
CA PHE A 184 4.13 6.85 14.66
C PHE A 184 4.87 7.94 13.91
N LYS A 185 6.13 7.66 13.58
CA LYS A 185 6.96 8.53 12.75
C LYS A 185 7.68 7.69 11.71
N GLU A 186 7.62 8.10 10.46
CA GLU A 186 8.39 7.54 9.35
C GLU A 186 9.21 8.65 8.69
N ASP A 187 10.51 8.44 8.57
CA ASP A 187 11.42 9.27 7.80
C ASP A 187 11.92 8.48 6.60
N ARG A 188 11.75 9.02 5.39
CA ARG A 188 12.30 8.48 4.13
C ARG A 188 13.21 9.47 3.47
N LYS A 189 14.34 8.95 3.01
CA LYS A 189 15.29 9.69 2.16
C LYS A 189 15.52 8.86 0.92
N TYR A 190 15.34 9.48 -0.22
CA TYR A 190 15.48 8.87 -1.53
C TYR A 190 16.46 9.67 -2.36
N LEU A 191 17.50 9.02 -2.86
CA LEU A 191 18.51 9.61 -3.75
C LEU A 191 18.62 8.72 -4.97
N THR A 192 18.51 9.31 -6.14
CA THR A 192 18.82 8.66 -7.42
C THR A 192 19.88 9.49 -8.12
N VAL A 193 20.94 8.82 -8.54
CA VAL A 193 21.93 9.36 -9.49
C VAL A 193 21.89 8.47 -10.71
N ALA A 194 21.72 9.05 -11.88
CA ALA A 194 21.62 8.29 -13.11
C ALA A 194 22.33 8.99 -14.29
N GLN A 195 22.75 8.20 -15.25
CA GLN A 195 23.34 8.64 -16.48
C GLN A 195 22.72 7.89 -17.65
N SER A 196 22.22 8.63 -18.66
CA SER A 196 21.67 8.05 -19.90
C SER A 196 21.71 9.08 -21.03
N PRO A 197 22.27 8.76 -22.18
CA PRO A 197 23.08 7.57 -22.48
C PRO A 197 24.43 7.58 -21.75
N VAL A 198 24.99 6.39 -21.58
CA VAL A 198 26.32 6.20 -20.96
C VAL A 198 27.41 6.42 -22.00
N GLU A 199 28.37 7.30 -21.71
CA GLU A 199 29.48 7.60 -22.65
C GLU A 199 30.43 6.42 -22.85
N ASN A 200 30.73 5.71 -21.75
CA ASN A 200 31.61 4.56 -21.78
C ASN A 200 30.91 3.31 -21.22
N PRO A 201 30.46 2.39 -22.07
CA PRO A 201 29.73 1.21 -21.65
C PRO A 201 30.58 0.19 -20.85
N PHE A 202 31.91 0.31 -20.89
CA PHE A 202 32.82 -0.59 -20.17
C PHE A 202 33.08 -0.17 -18.72
N VAL A 203 32.67 1.04 -18.34
CA VAL A 203 32.85 1.56 -16.97
C VAL A 203 31.54 1.42 -16.22
N GLU A 204 31.53 0.68 -15.11
CA GLU A 204 30.32 0.52 -14.28
C GLU A 204 30.01 1.75 -13.44
N ASN A 205 30.98 2.63 -13.21
CA ASN A 205 30.81 3.85 -12.43
C ASN A 205 30.08 4.95 -13.22
N ILE A 206 29.27 5.73 -12.52
CA ILE A 206 28.67 6.93 -13.08
C ILE A 206 29.74 8.02 -13.14
N THR A 207 30.03 8.52 -14.34
CA THR A 207 30.97 9.61 -14.56
C THR A 207 30.23 10.93 -14.65
N THR A 208 30.87 12.05 -14.27
CA THR A 208 30.23 13.36 -14.32
C THR A 208 30.20 13.89 -15.76
N ASN A 209 29.01 14.06 -16.32
CA ASN A 209 28.80 14.69 -17.62
C ASN A 209 27.41 15.37 -17.71
N ALA A 210 27.11 15.93 -18.89
CA ALA A 210 25.84 16.65 -19.13
C ALA A 210 24.60 15.73 -19.08
N ASN A 211 24.78 14.41 -19.22
CA ASN A 211 23.68 13.44 -19.24
C ASN A 211 23.32 12.91 -17.83
N ASN A 212 23.95 13.43 -16.80
CA ASN A 212 23.67 13.00 -15.44
C ASN A 212 22.39 13.64 -14.93
N THR A 213 21.57 12.82 -14.30
CA THR A 213 20.41 13.28 -13.54
C THR A 213 20.58 12.94 -12.07
N VAL A 214 20.28 13.90 -11.21
CA VAL A 214 20.29 13.72 -9.77
C VAL A 214 18.92 14.10 -9.23
N SER A 215 18.28 13.17 -8.54
CA SER A 215 17.02 13.40 -7.87
C SER A 215 17.11 13.05 -6.41
N ASN A 216 16.64 13.93 -5.54
CA ASN A 216 16.63 13.75 -4.10
C ASN A 216 15.25 14.09 -3.56
N SER A 217 14.72 13.25 -2.68
CA SER A 217 13.50 13.55 -1.93
C SER A 217 13.63 13.13 -0.47
N VAL A 218 13.08 13.95 0.41
CA VAL A 218 12.97 13.66 1.84
C VAL A 218 11.51 13.79 2.22
N ARG A 219 10.99 12.79 2.92
CA ARG A 219 9.61 12.78 3.39
C ARG A 219 9.54 12.30 4.82
N THR A 220 8.82 13.05 5.65
CA THR A 220 8.51 12.65 7.02
C THR A 220 7.00 12.54 7.19
N ILE A 221 6.55 11.42 7.76
CA ILE A 221 5.16 11.17 8.12
C ILE A 221 5.09 11.05 9.64
N THR A 222 4.16 11.77 10.26
CA THR A 222 3.90 11.67 11.70
C THR A 222 2.41 11.53 11.95
N THR A 223 2.04 10.61 12.84
CA THR A 223 0.66 10.45 13.30
C THR A 223 0.63 10.26 14.80
N ALA A 224 -0.44 10.70 15.43
CA ALA A 224 -0.72 10.47 16.83
C ALA A 224 -2.18 10.01 16.99
N SER A 225 -2.44 9.09 17.90
CA SER A 225 -3.74 8.45 18.03
C SER A 225 -4.09 8.18 19.47
N PHE A 226 -5.31 8.51 19.87
CA PHE A 226 -5.93 7.96 21.06
C PHE A 226 -6.81 6.78 20.67
N ILE A 227 -6.67 5.69 21.41
CA ILE A 227 -7.35 4.43 21.16
C ILE A 227 -8.21 4.11 22.36
N PHE A 228 -9.46 3.72 22.14
CA PHE A 228 -10.33 3.26 23.21
C PHE A 228 -11.25 2.15 22.72
N ARG A 229 -11.58 1.25 23.63
CA ARG A 229 -12.53 0.15 23.45
C ARG A 229 -13.23 -0.12 24.76
N ALA A 230 -14.50 -0.43 24.71
CA ALA A 230 -15.30 -0.92 25.83
C ALA A 230 -16.18 -2.06 25.34
N GLY A 231 -16.03 -3.23 25.94
CA GLY A 231 -16.82 -4.41 25.65
C GLY A 231 -17.58 -4.87 26.87
N TYR A 232 -18.81 -5.31 26.68
CA TYR A 232 -19.65 -5.88 27.73
C TYR A 232 -20.33 -7.13 27.21
N SER A 233 -20.29 -8.19 28.01
CA SER A 233 -20.98 -9.43 27.72
C SER A 233 -21.76 -9.89 28.96
N TYR A 234 -23.06 -10.17 28.79
CA TYR A 234 -23.90 -10.72 29.82
C TYR A 234 -24.19 -12.19 29.54
N LYS A 235 -23.77 -13.06 30.46
CA LYS A 235 -23.89 -14.54 30.37
C LYS A 235 -23.37 -15.10 29.02
N GLU A 236 -22.45 -14.39 28.37
CA GLU A 236 -21.98 -14.69 27.02
C GLU A 236 -23.12 -14.75 25.95
N LYS A 237 -24.34 -14.36 26.29
CA LYS A 237 -25.50 -14.35 25.42
C LYS A 237 -25.60 -13.04 24.63
N TYR A 238 -25.52 -11.91 25.35
CA TYR A 238 -25.62 -10.57 24.82
C TYR A 238 -24.26 -9.93 24.88
N ILE A 239 -23.74 -9.58 23.72
CA ILE A 239 -22.40 -9.01 23.57
C ILE A 239 -22.54 -7.67 22.90
N ILE A 240 -21.97 -6.62 23.47
CA ILE A 240 -21.84 -5.31 22.86
C ILE A 240 -20.40 -4.84 22.97
N ASP A 241 -19.87 -4.27 21.90
CA ASP A 241 -18.51 -3.76 21.84
C ASP A 241 -18.53 -2.38 21.19
N PHE A 242 -17.91 -1.42 21.84
CA PHE A 242 -17.70 -0.09 21.33
C PHE A 242 -16.20 0.15 21.26
N ALA A 243 -15.69 0.59 20.10
CA ALA A 243 -14.31 0.98 19.92
C ALA A 243 -14.21 2.29 19.15
N GLY A 244 -13.09 2.96 19.26
CA GLY A 244 -12.85 4.16 18.48
C GLY A 244 -11.39 4.58 18.52
N ARG A 245 -11.06 5.40 17.53
CA ARG A 245 -9.77 6.07 17.41
C ARG A 245 -9.99 7.56 17.19
N TYR A 246 -9.15 8.35 17.80
CA TYR A 246 -9.05 9.78 17.58
C TYR A 246 -7.64 10.04 17.05
N ASP A 247 -7.54 10.15 15.74
CA ASP A 247 -6.28 10.16 15.00
C ASP A 247 -5.95 11.56 14.50
N ALA A 248 -4.66 11.94 14.61
CA ALA A 248 -4.14 13.18 14.04
C ALA A 248 -3.18 12.87 12.89
N SER A 249 -3.31 13.63 11.81
CA SER A 249 -2.36 13.62 10.69
C SER A 249 -1.76 15.00 10.47
N TRP A 250 -0.45 15.04 10.30
CA TRP A 250 0.33 16.24 9.95
C TRP A 250 -0.08 16.86 8.61
N ARG A 251 -0.79 16.09 7.79
CA ARG A 251 -1.11 16.41 6.39
C ARG A 251 -2.13 17.50 6.23
N PHE A 252 -2.96 17.68 7.24
CA PHE A 252 -4.05 18.63 7.21
C PHE A 252 -3.72 19.92 7.96
N LEU A 253 -4.39 21.02 7.55
CA LEU A 253 -4.28 22.30 8.23
C LEU A 253 -4.55 22.16 9.74
N PRO A 254 -3.80 22.85 10.63
CA PRO A 254 -4.18 22.94 12.04
C PRO A 254 -5.65 23.29 12.22
N GLY A 255 -6.36 22.47 13.00
CA GLY A 255 -7.82 22.51 13.13
C GLY A 255 -8.56 21.40 12.38
N ASN A 256 -8.01 20.89 11.29
CA ASN A 256 -8.57 19.75 10.51
C ASN A 256 -7.76 18.45 10.66
N GLN A 257 -6.72 18.47 11.50
CA GLN A 257 -5.78 17.35 11.66
C GLN A 257 -6.41 16.15 12.35
N TRP A 258 -7.31 16.39 13.29
CA TRP A 258 -7.91 15.35 14.10
C TRP A 258 -9.19 14.80 13.49
N GLY A 259 -9.28 13.48 13.43
CA GLY A 259 -10.46 12.73 12.98
C GLY A 259 -10.91 11.72 14.03
N PHE A 260 -12.22 11.64 14.29
CA PHE A 260 -12.82 10.66 15.16
C PHE A 260 -13.47 9.54 14.35
N PHE A 261 -13.11 8.28 14.67
CA PHE A 261 -13.52 7.08 13.93
C PHE A 261 -14.07 6.04 14.91
N PRO A 262 -15.39 6.09 15.20
CA PRO A 262 -16.04 5.15 16.08
C PRO A 262 -16.41 3.85 15.39
N SER A 263 -16.53 2.78 16.17
CA SER A 263 -17.18 1.54 15.76
C SER A 263 -18.02 0.97 16.91
N VAL A 264 -19.12 0.32 16.57
CA VAL A 264 -19.98 -0.39 17.48
C VAL A 264 -20.36 -1.74 16.87
N SER A 265 -20.36 -2.77 17.69
CA SER A 265 -20.86 -4.09 17.29
C SER A 265 -21.71 -4.70 18.40
N GLY A 266 -22.68 -5.49 17.98
CA GLY A 266 -23.52 -6.26 18.89
C GLY A 266 -23.70 -7.69 18.37
N ALA A 267 -23.78 -8.63 19.31
CA ALA A 267 -24.09 -10.01 18.98
C ALA A 267 -25.04 -10.60 20.02
N TRP A 268 -25.96 -11.44 19.53
CA TRP A 268 -26.89 -12.18 20.35
C TRP A 268 -26.79 -13.67 20.03
N ARG A 269 -26.41 -14.45 21.02
CA ARG A 269 -26.37 -15.92 20.93
C ARG A 269 -27.75 -16.48 21.29
N LEU A 270 -28.64 -16.50 20.27
CA LEU A 270 -30.02 -16.93 20.41
C LEU A 270 -30.10 -18.38 20.95
N SER A 271 -29.17 -19.23 20.54
CA SER A 271 -29.12 -20.63 20.96
C SER A 271 -28.86 -20.82 22.46
N GLU A 272 -28.38 -19.77 23.15
CA GLU A 272 -28.16 -19.85 24.60
C GLU A 272 -29.39 -19.47 25.43
N GLU A 273 -30.50 -19.05 24.79
CA GLU A 273 -31.74 -18.72 25.47
C GLU A 273 -32.48 -19.98 25.90
N GLU A 274 -33.15 -19.91 27.06
CA GLU A 274 -33.90 -21.05 27.63
C GLU A 274 -35.05 -21.49 26.69
N PHE A 275 -35.84 -20.52 26.16
CA PHE A 275 -36.91 -20.82 25.22
C PHE A 275 -36.42 -21.52 23.95
N TYR A 276 -35.14 -21.30 23.55
CA TYR A 276 -34.54 -21.97 22.41
C TYR A 276 -34.13 -23.40 22.77
N LYS A 277 -33.44 -23.56 23.89
CA LYS A 277 -32.96 -24.88 24.37
C LYS A 277 -34.07 -25.87 24.59
N ASP A 278 -35.24 -25.39 25.02
CA ASP A 278 -36.44 -26.21 25.22
C ASP A 278 -37.23 -26.48 23.91
N SER A 279 -36.80 -25.91 22.80
CA SER A 279 -37.47 -26.05 21.52
C SER A 279 -36.96 -27.26 20.74
N LYS A 280 -37.87 -27.91 19.96
CA LYS A 280 -37.49 -28.98 19.01
C LYS A 280 -36.56 -28.49 17.90
N VAL A 281 -36.41 -27.19 17.72
CA VAL A 281 -35.53 -26.58 16.73
C VAL A 281 -34.07 -26.78 17.16
N ALA A 282 -33.78 -26.81 18.46
CA ALA A 282 -32.45 -27.03 19.02
C ALA A 282 -31.85 -28.40 18.64
N ASP A 283 -32.73 -29.43 18.39
CA ASP A 283 -32.27 -30.75 17.95
C ASP A 283 -31.62 -30.73 16.55
N TRP A 284 -32.02 -29.81 15.72
CA TRP A 284 -31.53 -29.68 14.32
C TRP A 284 -30.51 -28.58 14.14
N ILE A 285 -30.73 -27.45 14.81
CA ILE A 285 -29.84 -26.27 14.74
C ILE A 285 -29.20 -26.10 16.11
N SER A 286 -27.95 -26.53 16.23
CA SER A 286 -27.22 -26.56 17.50
C SER A 286 -26.79 -25.18 17.98
N SER A 287 -26.54 -24.23 17.06
CA SER A 287 -26.14 -22.89 17.41
C SER A 287 -26.73 -21.85 16.47
N ILE A 288 -27.17 -20.71 17.02
CA ILE A 288 -27.60 -19.53 16.28
C ILE A 288 -27.02 -18.30 16.96
N LYS A 289 -26.33 -17.48 16.19
CA LYS A 289 -25.80 -16.19 16.62
C LYS A 289 -26.14 -15.12 15.58
N LEU A 290 -26.81 -14.07 16.02
CA LEU A 290 -27.06 -12.87 15.23
C LEU A 290 -25.99 -11.83 15.56
N ARG A 291 -25.54 -11.08 14.57
CA ARG A 291 -24.52 -10.04 14.75
C ARG A 291 -24.78 -8.84 13.85
N ALA A 292 -24.47 -7.68 14.36
CA ALA A 292 -24.51 -6.44 13.60
C ALA A 292 -23.31 -5.56 14.00
N SER A 293 -22.76 -4.85 13.06
CA SER A 293 -21.70 -3.89 13.33
C SER A 293 -21.79 -2.68 12.40
N TYR A 294 -21.34 -1.55 12.93
CA TYR A 294 -21.09 -0.33 12.18
C TYR A 294 -19.76 0.26 12.63
N GLY A 295 -18.94 0.69 11.68
CA GLY A 295 -17.67 1.32 11.99
C GLY A 295 -17.28 2.34 10.94
N GLU A 296 -16.48 3.33 11.40
CA GLU A 296 -15.85 4.32 10.56
C GLU A 296 -14.33 4.18 10.64
N MET A 297 -13.63 4.36 9.51
CA MET A 297 -12.18 4.47 9.42
C MET A 297 -11.82 5.74 8.69
N GLY A 298 -10.74 6.38 9.10
CA GLY A 298 -10.15 7.51 8.41
C GLY A 298 -8.98 7.07 7.53
N ASP A 299 -8.85 7.74 6.38
CA ASP A 299 -7.68 7.62 5.52
C ASP A 299 -7.19 9.04 5.19
N ASP A 300 -5.96 9.35 5.57
CA ASP A 300 -5.31 10.62 5.27
C ASP A 300 -4.52 10.57 3.95
N MET A 301 -4.53 9.41 3.27
CA MET A 301 -3.82 9.13 2.03
C MET A 301 -2.31 9.42 2.07
N ALA A 302 -1.73 9.53 3.26
CA ALA A 302 -0.32 9.82 3.43
C ALA A 302 0.60 8.72 2.88
N ARG A 303 0.15 7.47 2.90
CA ARG A 303 0.93 6.31 2.44
C ARG A 303 0.85 6.05 0.94
N ASN A 304 -0.03 6.76 0.24
CA ASN A 304 -0.24 6.57 -1.19
C ASN A 304 0.73 7.48 -1.97
N PHE A 305 1.88 6.93 -2.41
CA PHE A 305 2.94 7.67 -3.12
C PHE A 305 2.48 8.27 -4.46
N ASN A 306 1.50 7.66 -5.11
CA ASN A 306 0.86 8.17 -6.32
C ASN A 306 -0.31 9.10 -6.02
N SER A 307 -0.49 9.51 -4.76
CA SER A 307 -1.57 10.43 -4.45
C SER A 307 -1.32 11.77 -5.13
N SER A 308 -2.29 12.22 -5.89
CA SER A 308 -2.36 13.56 -6.44
C SER A 308 -2.41 14.66 -5.36
N TYR A 309 -1.98 14.34 -4.14
CA TYR A 309 -1.93 15.19 -2.97
C TYR A 309 -0.50 15.49 -2.60
N PRO A 310 -0.03 16.71 -2.88
CA PRO A 310 1.25 17.14 -2.35
C PRO A 310 1.19 17.21 -0.82
N ASP A 311 2.29 16.82 -0.19
CA ASP A 311 2.48 17.04 1.23
C ASP A 311 2.47 18.54 1.51
N PHE A 312 1.84 18.97 2.62
CA PHE A 312 1.69 20.37 2.99
C PHE A 312 0.93 21.21 1.94
N ALA A 313 -0.06 20.62 1.27
CA ALA A 313 -0.86 21.31 0.25
C ALA A 313 -1.58 22.57 0.77
N TYR A 314 -1.73 22.69 2.09
CA TYR A 314 -2.33 23.86 2.76
C TYR A 314 -1.36 25.04 2.94
N LEU A 315 -0.05 24.85 2.69
CA LEU A 315 0.94 25.92 2.80
C LEU A 315 1.05 26.67 1.47
N PRO A 316 1.02 28.02 1.47
CA PRO A 316 1.39 28.80 0.32
C PRO A 316 2.87 28.62 0.01
N GLY A 317 3.28 28.83 -1.22
CA GLY A 317 4.69 28.76 -1.57
C GLY A 317 4.96 28.76 -3.07
N TYR A 318 6.24 28.59 -3.38
CA TYR A 318 6.73 28.53 -4.74
C TYR A 318 7.35 27.17 -5.02
N ALA A 319 7.18 26.67 -6.23
CA ALA A 319 7.91 25.51 -6.74
C ALA A 319 9.17 26.04 -7.43
N PHE A 320 10.33 25.58 -6.96
CA PHE A 320 11.62 25.89 -7.60
C PHE A 320 11.83 24.95 -8.80
N ASN A 321 12.64 25.41 -9.76
CA ASN A 321 12.90 24.72 -11.03
C ASN A 321 11.63 24.43 -11.84
N ASN A 322 10.64 25.28 -11.71
CA ASN A 322 9.36 25.18 -12.41
C ASN A 322 9.05 26.52 -13.11
N GLY A 323 8.64 26.43 -14.37
CA GLY A 323 8.60 27.59 -15.21
C GLY A 323 10.02 28.02 -15.62
N GLY A 324 10.12 28.94 -16.52
CA GLY A 324 11.38 29.49 -16.97
C GLY A 324 11.17 30.57 -18.00
N ALA A 325 12.16 31.39 -18.18
CA ALA A 325 12.21 32.38 -19.24
C ALA A 325 13.46 32.14 -20.07
N ILE A 326 13.32 32.30 -21.37
CA ILE A 326 14.46 32.42 -22.26
C ILE A 326 15.03 33.82 -22.01
N ILE A 327 16.12 33.87 -21.28
CA ILE A 327 16.87 35.11 -21.12
C ILE A 327 17.90 35.12 -22.23
N SER A 328 17.50 35.62 -23.39
CA SER A 328 18.44 35.98 -24.45
C SER A 328 19.18 37.21 -24.01
N ASN A 329 20.32 37.03 -23.41
CA ASN A 329 21.21 38.12 -23.07
C ASN A 329 22.63 37.83 -23.57
N ASN A 330 22.72 37.41 -24.83
CA ASN A 330 24.00 37.30 -25.49
C ASN A 330 24.12 38.41 -26.56
N PRO A 331 24.66 39.56 -26.24
CA PRO A 331 24.90 40.63 -27.22
C PRO A 331 25.90 40.24 -28.31
N LEU A 332 26.51 39.07 -28.23
CA LEU A 332 27.52 38.56 -29.16
C LEU A 332 27.03 37.43 -30.09
N GLY A 333 25.78 37.05 -30.07
CA GLY A 333 25.13 36.24 -31.11
C GLY A 333 25.60 34.77 -31.29
N ASN A 334 26.50 34.24 -30.48
CA ASN A 334 27.14 32.95 -30.71
C ASN A 334 26.88 31.87 -29.66
N ALA A 335 25.95 32.05 -28.73
CA ALA A 335 25.54 31.03 -27.79
C ALA A 335 24.03 30.75 -27.90
N PRO A 336 23.59 29.49 -27.78
CA PRO A 336 22.17 29.21 -27.76
C PRO A 336 21.52 29.94 -26.60
N ASP A 337 20.27 30.39 -26.80
CA ASP A 337 19.45 31.04 -25.78
C ASP A 337 19.51 30.26 -24.45
N ALA A 338 20.01 30.94 -23.41
CA ALA A 338 20.10 30.34 -22.10
C ALA A 338 18.70 30.26 -21.49
N TYR A 339 18.19 29.05 -21.34
CA TYR A 339 16.97 28.79 -20.60
C TYR A 339 17.29 28.83 -19.10
N THR A 340 16.76 29.85 -18.42
CA THR A 340 16.91 29.93 -16.96
C THR A 340 15.67 29.36 -16.30
N THR A 341 15.86 28.32 -15.49
CA THR A 341 14.77 27.78 -14.68
C THR A 341 14.33 28.79 -13.63
N GLY A 342 13.05 29.04 -13.59
CA GLY A 342 12.44 29.99 -12.68
C GLY A 342 11.79 29.33 -11.47
N THR A 343 10.98 30.12 -10.79
CA THR A 343 10.08 29.67 -9.76
C THR A 343 8.63 29.92 -10.18
N ALA A 344 7.76 28.93 -9.97
CA ALA A 344 6.32 29.09 -10.20
C ALA A 344 5.57 29.09 -8.87
N TYR A 345 4.53 29.90 -8.76
CA TYR A 345 3.62 29.85 -7.62
C TYR A 345 2.93 28.47 -7.56
N LYS A 346 2.87 27.86 -6.38
CA LYS A 346 2.26 26.53 -6.19
C LYS A 346 0.74 26.50 -6.39
N GLY A 347 0.13 27.65 -6.58
CA GLY A 347 -1.31 27.79 -6.65
C GLY A 347 -1.95 28.06 -5.29
N ILE A 348 -3.27 28.10 -5.27
CA ILE A 348 -4.02 28.42 -4.07
C ILE A 348 -3.88 27.31 -3.03
N PRO A 349 -3.55 27.62 -1.74
CA PRO A 349 -3.42 26.62 -0.68
C PRO A 349 -4.71 25.82 -0.48
N GLN A 350 -4.57 24.49 -0.32
CA GLN A 350 -5.72 23.57 -0.15
C GLN A 350 -6.09 23.46 1.33
N THR A 351 -6.72 24.48 1.89
CA THR A 351 -7.03 24.56 3.32
C THR A 351 -8.25 23.74 3.74
N GLY A 352 -9.14 23.36 2.81
CA GLY A 352 -10.38 22.64 3.07
C GLY A 352 -10.25 21.12 3.08
N LEU A 353 -9.04 20.57 2.88
CA LEU A 353 -8.84 19.12 2.88
C LEU A 353 -8.82 18.55 4.29
N SER A 354 -9.44 17.38 4.42
CA SER A 354 -9.56 16.64 5.66
C SER A 354 -9.61 15.14 5.36
N TRP A 355 -9.81 14.32 6.39
CA TRP A 355 -9.88 12.88 6.31
C TRP A 355 -10.93 12.38 5.30
N MET A 356 -10.54 11.44 4.44
CA MET A 356 -11.48 10.57 3.76
C MET A 356 -12.03 9.56 4.77
N LYS A 357 -13.36 9.37 4.79
CA LYS A 357 -14.03 8.44 5.68
C LYS A 357 -14.52 7.21 4.95
N ILE A 358 -14.28 6.06 5.55
CA ILE A 358 -14.78 4.77 5.09
C ILE A 358 -15.73 4.25 6.17
N SER A 359 -17.03 4.25 5.91
CA SER A 359 -18.02 3.65 6.78
C SER A 359 -18.40 2.26 6.29
N MET A 360 -18.49 1.31 7.22
CA MET A 360 -18.87 -0.07 6.96
C MET A 360 -19.96 -0.50 7.91
N MET A 361 -21.04 -1.03 7.35
CA MET A 361 -22.13 -1.67 8.06
C MET A 361 -22.16 -3.14 7.69
N ASN A 362 -22.27 -4.02 8.67
CA ASN A 362 -22.37 -5.45 8.48
C ASN A 362 -23.48 -6.00 9.37
N VAL A 363 -24.32 -6.86 8.80
CA VAL A 363 -25.35 -7.63 9.51
C VAL A 363 -25.21 -9.07 9.08
N GLY A 364 -25.04 -9.97 10.03
CA GLY A 364 -24.81 -11.38 9.73
C GLY A 364 -25.44 -12.32 10.72
N PHE A 365 -25.49 -13.57 10.34
CA PHE A 365 -25.89 -14.64 11.21
C PHE A 365 -24.99 -15.87 11.01
N ASP A 366 -24.76 -16.54 12.11
CA ASP A 366 -24.00 -17.79 12.16
C ASP A 366 -24.95 -18.89 12.65
N MET A 367 -25.00 -20.01 11.94
CA MET A 367 -25.81 -21.17 12.31
C MET A 367 -24.97 -22.45 12.29
N GLY A 368 -25.11 -23.25 13.31
CA GLY A 368 -24.58 -24.60 13.38
C GLY A 368 -25.68 -25.65 13.31
N PHE A 369 -25.50 -26.68 12.51
CA PHE A 369 -26.45 -27.76 12.33
C PHE A 369 -25.77 -29.09 12.70
N LEU A 370 -26.56 -30.08 13.12
CA LEU A 370 -26.08 -31.44 13.39
C LEU A 370 -24.93 -31.47 14.41
N ASN A 371 -25.11 -30.83 15.56
CA ASN A 371 -24.07 -30.66 16.58
C ASN A 371 -22.81 -30.00 16.04
N ASP A 372 -22.99 -28.87 15.31
CA ASP A 372 -21.92 -28.06 14.71
C ASP A 372 -21.06 -28.75 13.64
N ARG A 373 -21.52 -29.88 13.09
CA ARG A 373 -20.87 -30.52 11.95
C ARG A 373 -20.99 -29.71 10.67
N LEU A 374 -22.18 -29.11 10.44
CA LEU A 374 -22.40 -28.16 9.35
C LEU A 374 -22.54 -26.76 9.92
N LYS A 375 -21.70 -25.83 9.49
CA LYS A 375 -21.72 -24.42 9.85
C LYS A 375 -22.02 -23.57 8.65
N LEU A 376 -22.93 -22.62 8.83
CA LEU A 376 -23.33 -21.62 7.84
C LEU A 376 -23.11 -20.24 8.44
N GLU A 377 -22.37 -19.40 7.73
CA GLU A 377 -22.16 -18.00 8.05
C GLU A 377 -22.59 -17.17 6.85
N VAL A 378 -23.41 -16.14 7.09
CA VAL A 378 -23.87 -15.23 6.03
C VAL A 378 -23.77 -13.82 6.54
N ASP A 379 -23.14 -12.95 5.74
CA ASP A 379 -22.96 -11.54 6.00
C ASP A 379 -23.53 -10.69 4.86
N PHE A 380 -24.27 -9.66 5.24
CA PHE A 380 -24.71 -8.58 4.38
C PHE A 380 -23.90 -7.34 4.73
N PHE A 381 -23.11 -6.85 3.81
CA PHE A 381 -22.28 -5.68 4.08
C PHE A 381 -22.58 -4.52 3.14
N LYS A 382 -22.31 -3.33 3.65
CA LYS A 382 -22.37 -2.08 2.91
C LYS A 382 -21.19 -1.22 3.32
N ARG A 383 -20.28 -0.95 2.38
CA ARG A 383 -19.14 -0.06 2.54
C ARG A 383 -19.36 1.20 1.73
N LYS A 384 -19.16 2.35 2.35
CA LYS A 384 -19.21 3.66 1.69
C LYS A 384 -17.91 4.40 1.98
N ARG A 385 -17.24 4.87 0.92
CA ARG A 385 -16.17 5.85 1.04
C ARG A 385 -16.75 7.23 0.76
N SER A 386 -16.44 8.21 1.57
CA SER A 386 -16.89 9.60 1.44
C SER A 386 -15.75 10.56 1.70
N GLY A 387 -15.85 11.76 1.13
CA GLY A 387 -14.77 12.73 1.21
C GLY A 387 -13.57 12.37 0.34
N ILE A 388 -13.78 11.59 -0.72
CA ILE A 388 -12.72 11.31 -1.70
C ILE A 388 -12.43 12.63 -2.40
N PRO A 389 -11.19 13.05 -2.40
CA PRO A 389 -10.82 14.32 -2.94
C PRO A 389 -10.96 14.37 -4.46
N ALA A 390 -11.57 15.41 -4.93
CA ALA A 390 -11.76 15.67 -6.36
C ALA A 390 -11.70 17.18 -6.64
N THR A 391 -11.36 17.51 -7.88
CA THR A 391 -11.45 18.86 -8.37
C THR A 391 -12.92 19.16 -8.71
N PRO A 392 -13.54 20.22 -8.14
CA PRO A 392 -14.87 20.67 -8.55
C PRO A 392 -14.91 20.95 -10.05
N THR A 393 -15.94 20.48 -10.74
CA THR A 393 -16.12 20.69 -12.19
C THR A 393 -17.09 21.82 -12.51
N ASP A 394 -17.77 22.34 -11.51
CA ASP A 394 -18.78 23.40 -11.55
C ASP A 394 -18.20 24.79 -11.24
N ILE A 395 -16.94 24.86 -10.76
CA ILE A 395 -16.23 26.09 -10.52
C ILE A 395 -15.35 26.38 -11.74
N ILE A 396 -15.63 27.43 -12.46
CA ILE A 396 -14.86 27.88 -13.62
C ILE A 396 -14.03 29.10 -13.20
N TYR A 397 -12.71 28.93 -13.17
CA TYR A 397 -11.79 30.05 -13.10
C TYR A 397 -11.42 30.51 -14.51
N PRO A 398 -11.33 31.82 -14.78
CA PRO A 398 -10.73 32.28 -16.02
C PRO A 398 -9.32 31.72 -16.18
N TYR A 399 -8.98 31.26 -17.36
CA TYR A 399 -7.65 30.69 -17.66
C TYR A 399 -6.53 31.71 -17.38
N GLU A 400 -6.84 32.98 -17.56
CA GLU A 400 -5.94 34.12 -17.35
C GLU A 400 -5.54 34.29 -15.87
N ALA A 401 -6.32 33.71 -14.93
CA ALA A 401 -5.98 33.75 -13.51
C ALA A 401 -4.75 32.90 -13.19
N GLY A 402 -4.36 31.94 -14.08
CA GLY A 402 -3.18 31.09 -13.91
C GLY A 402 -3.27 30.08 -12.77
N TYR A 403 -4.47 29.89 -12.20
CA TYR A 403 -4.67 28.96 -11.07
C TYR A 403 -5.58 27.80 -11.46
N SER A 404 -5.26 26.63 -10.92
CA SER A 404 -6.17 25.48 -10.97
C SER A 404 -7.11 25.48 -9.77
N VAL A 405 -8.33 24.94 -9.98
CA VAL A 405 -9.32 24.76 -8.90
C VAL A 405 -8.77 23.85 -7.81
N GLN A 406 -8.96 24.23 -6.56
CA GLN A 406 -8.53 23.45 -5.42
C GLN A 406 -9.32 22.13 -5.33
N LYS A 407 -8.63 21.05 -4.94
CA LYS A 407 -9.30 19.80 -4.59
C LYS A 407 -10.04 19.96 -3.26
N GLN A 408 -11.18 19.31 -3.19
CA GLN A 408 -12.06 19.27 -2.02
C GLN A 408 -12.50 17.84 -1.76
N ASN A 409 -12.92 17.53 -0.54
CA ASN A 409 -13.48 16.25 -0.16
C ASN A 409 -14.90 16.04 -0.71
N LEU A 410 -15.06 15.80 -2.01
CA LEU A 410 -16.34 15.84 -2.73
C LEU A 410 -16.92 14.47 -3.07
N ASN A 411 -16.09 13.56 -3.59
CA ASN A 411 -16.59 12.32 -4.18
C ASN A 411 -16.92 11.26 -3.11
N SER A 412 -17.80 10.37 -3.50
CA SER A 412 -18.11 9.19 -2.70
C SER A 412 -18.39 7.99 -3.61
N ASP A 413 -18.02 6.80 -3.15
CA ASP A 413 -18.42 5.54 -3.75
C ASP A 413 -19.04 4.61 -2.69
N GLN A 414 -19.73 3.59 -3.17
CA GLN A 414 -20.40 2.62 -2.32
C GLN A 414 -20.32 1.24 -2.94
N VAL A 415 -19.99 0.26 -2.13
CA VAL A 415 -20.06 -1.17 -2.45
C VAL A 415 -20.96 -1.83 -1.44
N SER A 416 -21.83 -2.73 -1.89
CA SER A 416 -22.63 -3.59 -1.03
C SER A 416 -22.60 -5.00 -1.58
N GLY A 417 -22.65 -5.99 -0.71
CA GLY A 417 -22.57 -7.37 -1.12
C GLY A 417 -23.07 -8.33 -0.07
N ILE A 418 -22.95 -9.60 -0.39
CA ILE A 418 -23.31 -10.73 0.46
C ILE A 418 -22.12 -11.69 0.42
N ASP A 419 -21.60 -12.01 1.61
CA ASP A 419 -20.59 -13.04 1.81
C ASP A 419 -21.21 -14.25 2.46
N GLY A 420 -20.86 -15.44 2.02
CA GLY A 420 -21.37 -16.67 2.61
C GLY A 420 -20.29 -17.73 2.71
N MET A 421 -20.29 -18.43 3.83
CA MET A 421 -19.42 -19.58 4.09
C MET A 421 -20.24 -20.77 4.55
N VAL A 422 -20.03 -21.91 3.92
CA VAL A 422 -20.54 -23.21 4.37
C VAL A 422 -19.34 -24.09 4.72
N ARG A 423 -19.31 -24.62 5.92
CA ARG A 423 -18.25 -25.49 6.39
C ARG A 423 -18.82 -26.78 6.95
N TRP A 424 -18.33 -27.89 6.46
CA TRP A 424 -18.57 -29.21 7.01
C TRP A 424 -17.37 -29.70 7.79
N ASN A 425 -17.54 -30.06 9.05
CA ASN A 425 -16.54 -30.65 9.91
C ASN A 425 -17.02 -32.05 10.30
N ASP A 426 -16.18 -33.04 10.15
CA ASP A 426 -16.51 -34.41 10.60
C ASP A 426 -15.27 -35.17 11.02
N ARG A 427 -15.50 -36.28 11.69
CA ARG A 427 -14.47 -37.18 12.17
C ARG A 427 -14.81 -38.62 11.81
N VAL A 428 -13.86 -39.31 11.21
CA VAL A 428 -13.94 -40.76 10.95
C VAL A 428 -12.80 -41.42 11.72
N ASN A 429 -13.12 -42.13 12.78
CA ASN A 429 -12.16 -42.69 13.75
C ASN A 429 -11.26 -41.58 14.33
N ASP A 430 -9.96 -41.65 14.09
CA ASP A 430 -8.98 -40.66 14.55
C ASP A 430 -8.70 -39.54 13.51
N PHE A 431 -9.30 -39.63 12.33
CA PHE A 431 -9.12 -38.65 11.25
C PHE A 431 -10.20 -37.56 11.29
N ASN A 432 -9.76 -36.34 11.59
CA ASN A 432 -10.62 -35.14 11.52
C ASN A 432 -10.46 -34.47 10.16
N TYR A 433 -11.56 -34.16 9.49
CA TYR A 433 -11.54 -33.45 8.23
C TYR A 433 -12.56 -32.33 8.18
N PHE A 434 -12.30 -31.34 7.34
CA PHE A 434 -13.28 -30.29 7.05
C PHE A 434 -13.28 -29.92 5.56
N VAL A 435 -14.44 -29.51 5.08
CA VAL A 435 -14.62 -28.98 3.74
C VAL A 435 -15.27 -27.61 3.87
N THR A 436 -14.68 -26.59 3.28
CA THR A 436 -15.20 -25.23 3.33
C THR A 436 -15.44 -24.70 1.92
N ARG A 437 -16.60 -24.08 1.70
CA ARG A 437 -16.91 -23.34 0.48
C ARG A 437 -17.24 -21.90 0.86
N VAL A 438 -16.53 -20.97 0.27
CA VAL A 438 -16.75 -19.52 0.44
C VAL A 438 -17.34 -18.99 -0.87
N ARG A 439 -18.31 -18.10 -0.78
CA ARG A 439 -18.88 -17.38 -1.91
C ARG A 439 -19.14 -15.94 -1.50
N ASP A 440 -18.62 -15.04 -2.29
CA ASP A 440 -18.83 -13.60 -2.19
C ASP A 440 -19.49 -13.07 -3.47
N LYS A 441 -20.35 -12.09 -3.32
CA LYS A 441 -20.99 -11.40 -4.43
C LYS A 441 -21.05 -9.91 -4.15
N ASP A 442 -20.26 -9.16 -4.86
CA ASP A 442 -20.22 -7.71 -4.78
C ASP A 442 -21.13 -7.03 -5.79
N CYS A 443 -21.79 -5.97 -5.38
CA CYS A 443 -22.49 -5.04 -6.24
C CYS A 443 -21.89 -3.64 -6.08
N VAL A 444 -21.08 -3.22 -7.02
CA VAL A 444 -20.43 -1.89 -7.02
C VAL A 444 -21.42 -0.85 -7.57
N LYS A 445 -21.75 0.15 -6.77
CA LYS A 445 -22.47 1.35 -7.21
C LYS A 445 -21.57 2.57 -7.07
N ASN A 446 -20.96 2.98 -8.16
CA ASN A 446 -20.25 4.27 -8.20
C ASN A 446 -21.31 5.37 -8.24
N ARG A 447 -21.49 6.07 -7.13
CA ARG A 447 -22.26 7.33 -7.10
C ARG A 447 -21.26 8.48 -6.98
N VAL A 448 -20.92 9.08 -8.12
CA VAL A 448 -20.39 10.43 -8.11
C VAL A 448 -21.56 11.34 -7.71
N LYS A 449 -21.67 11.69 -6.44
CA LYS A 449 -22.56 12.78 -6.03
C LYS A 449 -21.89 14.08 -6.46
N ARG A 450 -22.38 14.69 -7.54
CA ARG A 450 -22.11 16.11 -7.77
C ARG A 450 -22.71 16.85 -6.57
N ALA A 451 -21.87 17.47 -5.76
CA ALA A 451 -22.36 18.36 -4.73
C ALA A 451 -23.07 19.51 -5.44
N LYS A 452 -24.37 19.63 -5.25
CA LYS A 452 -25.07 20.89 -5.51
C LYS A 452 -24.63 21.82 -4.39
N ILE A 453 -23.96 22.90 -4.74
CA ILE A 453 -23.74 24.05 -3.87
C ILE A 453 -25.07 24.78 -3.68
#